data_479fa85465dc8e59309d59a575c33969
#
_entry.id   479fa85465dc8e59309d59a575c33969
#
_cell.length_a   1.000
_cell.length_b   1.000
_cell.length_c   1.000
_cell.angle_alpha   90.00
_cell.angle_beta   90.00
_cell.angle_gamma   90.00
#
_symmetry.space_group_name_H-M   'P 1'
#
loop_
_entity.id
_entity.type
_entity.pdbx_description
1 polymer ?
#
loop_
_entity_poly.entity_id
_entity_poly.type
_entity_poly.pdbx_seq_one_letter_code
_entity_poly.pdbx_strand_id
1 'polypeptide(L)'
;MLAIFCLGNDARAKELSNLFEVNVPVDQYTNTNDGLNKAFNLLIKKLSGSRNTKYLWKIGDAELNKIDFVSSYSVQLLNEVDTLSVKFNRATLIPELRKIGIPLIGFSRPVILFLIKVDTGEAAPAYMDLNNRADSLQNNIQIAMRKTALERGVYLELPEFDLEDQNFLRQTNILFSPSQYIK
;
A
#
# COMPACT_ATOMS: atom_id res chain seq x y z
N MET A 1 -20.40 7.38 0.58
CA MET A 1 -19.69 8.54 -0.02
C MET A 1 -18.27 8.54 0.53
N LEU A 2 -17.25 8.39 -0.33
CA LEU A 2 -15.84 8.36 0.06
C LEU A 2 -15.27 9.75 -0.17
N ALA A 3 -14.87 10.45 0.87
CA ALA A 3 -14.16 11.73 0.76
C ALA A 3 -12.67 11.51 1.03
N ILE A 4 -11.82 11.76 0.03
CA ILE A 4 -10.36 11.72 0.15
C ILE A 4 -9.85 13.15 0.27
N PHE A 5 -9.24 13.48 1.40
CA PHE A 5 -8.61 14.79 1.62
C PHE A 5 -7.09 14.63 1.68
N CYS A 6 -6.40 15.32 0.78
CA CYS A 6 -4.96 15.52 0.88
C CYS A 6 -4.74 16.84 1.65
N LEU A 7 -4.28 16.72 2.88
CA LEU A 7 -3.98 17.87 3.74
C LEU A 7 -2.49 18.18 3.66
N GLY A 8 -2.19 19.31 3.08
CA GLY A 8 -0.85 19.88 3.11
C GLY A 8 -0.60 20.58 4.43
N ASN A 9 0.47 20.28 5.08
CA ASN A 9 1.54 21.06 5.69
C ASN A 9 2.39 20.27 6.68
N ASP A 10 1.96 19.09 7.15
CA ASP A 10 2.82 18.14 7.86
C ASP A 10 2.65 16.74 7.25
N ALA A 11 3.00 16.59 5.98
CA ALA A 11 3.03 15.28 5.33
C ALA A 11 4.10 14.42 6.05
N ARG A 12 3.68 13.67 7.05
CA ARG A 12 4.54 12.67 7.68
C ARG A 12 4.89 11.65 6.62
N ALA A 13 6.16 11.64 6.25
CA ALA A 13 6.68 10.65 5.33
C ALA A 13 7.49 9.65 6.12
N LYS A 14 7.20 8.37 5.95
CA LYS A 14 7.93 7.26 6.57
C LYS A 14 8.77 6.55 5.51
N GLU A 15 9.98 6.14 5.87
CA GLU A 15 10.77 5.27 5.01
C GLU A 15 10.19 3.84 5.07
N LEU A 16 9.88 3.28 3.91
CA LEU A 16 9.34 1.92 3.82
C LEU A 16 10.49 0.93 3.86
N SER A 17 10.69 0.27 5.01
CA SER A 17 11.79 -0.70 5.22
C SER A 17 11.78 -1.84 4.20
N ASN A 18 10.58 -2.28 3.77
CA ASN A 18 10.39 -3.41 2.86
C ASN A 18 10.01 -2.99 1.43
N LEU A 19 10.49 -1.82 0.98
CA LEU A 19 10.14 -1.30 -0.34
C LEU A 19 10.61 -2.23 -1.47
N PHE A 20 11.76 -2.88 -1.31
CA PHE A 20 12.37 -3.80 -2.28
C PHE A 20 12.09 -5.27 -1.98
N GLU A 21 11.12 -5.55 -1.14
CA GLU A 21 10.62 -6.88 -0.85
C GLU A 21 9.20 -7.04 -1.37
N VAL A 22 8.94 -8.14 -2.07
CA VAL A 22 7.64 -8.45 -2.68
C VAL A 22 7.27 -9.87 -2.37
N ASN A 23 6.02 -10.06 -2.00
CA ASN A 23 5.44 -11.34 -1.65
C ASN A 23 4.43 -11.77 -2.71
N VAL A 24 4.58 -12.99 -3.23
CA VAL A 24 3.70 -13.58 -4.25
C VAL A 24 3.16 -14.91 -3.70
N PRO A 25 1.85 -15.05 -3.48
CA PRO A 25 1.24 -16.33 -3.08
C PRO A 25 1.58 -17.46 -4.05
N VAL A 26 1.84 -18.65 -3.52
CA VAL A 26 2.29 -19.82 -4.32
C VAL A 26 1.24 -20.24 -5.34
N ASP A 27 -0.04 -20.06 -5.05
CA ASP A 27 -1.15 -20.34 -5.95
C ASP A 27 -1.20 -19.41 -7.18
N GLN A 28 -0.44 -18.31 -7.16
CA GLN A 28 -0.43 -17.31 -8.23
C GLN A 28 0.67 -17.54 -9.28
N TYR A 29 1.54 -18.52 -9.13
CA TYR A 29 2.59 -18.80 -10.11
C TYR A 29 2.76 -20.31 -10.36
N THR A 30 3.26 -20.65 -11.55
CA THR A 30 3.39 -22.04 -11.99
C THR A 30 4.75 -22.66 -11.69
N ASN A 31 5.79 -21.86 -11.65
CA ASN A 31 7.16 -22.26 -11.33
C ASN A 31 7.94 -21.07 -10.77
N THR A 32 9.10 -21.32 -10.19
CA THR A 32 9.93 -20.29 -9.54
C THR A 32 10.23 -19.11 -10.44
N ASN A 33 10.56 -19.33 -11.71
CA ASN A 33 10.86 -18.25 -12.64
C ASN A 33 9.62 -17.36 -12.92
N ASP A 34 8.44 -17.95 -13.05
CA ASP A 34 7.18 -17.21 -13.17
C ASP A 34 6.90 -16.40 -11.89
N GLY A 35 7.15 -16.99 -10.72
CA GLY A 35 7.04 -16.31 -9.43
C GLY A 35 7.97 -15.11 -9.32
N LEU A 36 9.24 -15.25 -9.69
CA LEU A 36 10.22 -14.16 -9.70
C LEU A 36 9.84 -13.05 -10.69
N ASN A 37 9.35 -13.41 -11.89
CA ASN A 37 8.85 -12.45 -12.88
C ASN A 37 7.64 -11.66 -12.37
N LYS A 38 6.69 -12.33 -11.69
CA LYS A 38 5.52 -11.68 -11.07
C LYS A 38 5.94 -10.75 -9.95
N ALA A 39 6.86 -11.20 -9.08
CA ALA A 39 7.42 -10.37 -8.02
C ALA A 39 8.08 -9.10 -8.58
N PHE A 40 8.88 -9.22 -9.65
CA PHE A 40 9.49 -8.08 -10.30
C PHE A 40 8.43 -7.09 -10.86
N ASN A 41 7.40 -7.59 -11.52
CA ASN A 41 6.33 -6.77 -12.06
C ASN A 41 5.56 -6.02 -10.96
N LEU A 42 5.33 -6.67 -9.81
CA LEU A 42 4.75 -6.04 -8.63
C LEU A 42 5.68 -4.98 -8.03
N LEU A 43 6.99 -5.26 -7.98
CA LEU A 43 7.98 -4.27 -7.54
C LEU A 43 7.95 -3.01 -8.40
N ILE A 44 7.91 -3.15 -9.73
CA ILE A 44 7.83 -1.99 -10.63
C ILE A 44 6.57 -1.16 -10.37
N LYS A 45 5.41 -1.79 -10.14
CA LYS A 45 4.18 -1.09 -9.76
C LYS A 45 4.35 -0.33 -8.44
N LYS A 46 4.99 -0.97 -7.46
CA LYS A 46 5.28 -0.41 -6.14
C LYS A 46 6.24 0.78 -6.21
N LEU A 47 7.29 0.69 -7.02
CA LEU A 47 8.31 1.73 -7.18
C LEU A 47 7.82 2.91 -8.03
N SER A 48 7.07 2.65 -9.09
CA SER A 48 6.55 3.69 -10.00
C SER A 48 5.22 4.29 -9.53
N GLY A 49 4.50 3.64 -8.60
CA GLY A 49 3.14 4.02 -8.18
C GLY A 49 2.09 3.85 -9.28
N SER A 50 2.47 3.37 -10.45
CA SER A 50 1.60 3.29 -11.62
C SER A 50 1.02 1.88 -11.80
N ARG A 51 -0.28 1.82 -12.15
CA ARG A 51 -0.92 0.60 -12.63
C ARG A 51 -0.69 0.36 -14.13
N ASN A 52 -0.15 1.35 -14.84
CA ASN A 52 0.03 1.26 -16.28
C ASN A 52 1.12 0.24 -16.62
N THR A 53 0.80 -0.70 -17.50
CA THR A 53 1.70 -1.75 -17.97
C THR A 53 2.81 -1.22 -18.90
N LYS A 54 2.72 0.04 -19.34
CA LYS A 54 3.73 0.66 -20.23
C LYS A 54 5.17 0.55 -19.72
N TYR A 55 5.37 0.54 -18.39
CA TYR A 55 6.70 0.38 -17.82
C TYR A 55 7.23 -1.03 -17.94
N LEU A 56 6.35 -2.03 -17.95
CA LEU A 56 6.73 -3.42 -18.18
C LEU A 56 7.17 -3.64 -19.64
N TRP A 57 6.54 -2.92 -20.58
CA TRP A 57 6.96 -2.92 -21.98
C TRP A 57 8.35 -2.32 -22.16
N LYS A 58 8.63 -1.15 -21.53
CA LYS A 58 9.96 -0.55 -21.55
C LYS A 58 11.06 -1.48 -21.01
N ILE A 59 10.74 -2.30 -20.00
CA ILE A 59 11.66 -3.28 -19.45
C ILE A 59 11.91 -4.40 -20.46
N GLY A 60 10.87 -4.86 -21.17
CA GLY A 60 10.99 -5.82 -22.25
C GLY A 60 11.81 -5.30 -23.43
N ASP A 61 11.52 -4.06 -23.87
CA ASP A 61 12.26 -3.41 -24.97
C ASP A 61 13.76 -3.19 -24.62
N ALA A 62 14.07 -3.00 -23.33
CA ALA A 62 15.44 -2.85 -22.87
C ALA A 62 16.15 -4.20 -22.61
N GLU A 63 15.47 -5.33 -22.87
CA GLU A 63 15.99 -6.70 -22.68
C GLU A 63 16.56 -6.96 -21.28
N LEU A 64 16.03 -6.25 -20.24
CA LEU A 64 16.52 -6.43 -18.87
C LEU A 64 16.14 -7.80 -18.33
N ASN A 65 17.16 -8.57 -17.94
CA ASN A 65 16.95 -9.83 -17.25
C ASN A 65 16.54 -9.55 -15.79
N LYS A 66 15.29 -9.79 -15.49
CA LYS A 66 14.68 -9.48 -14.17
C LYS A 66 15.32 -10.21 -13.01
N ILE A 67 15.85 -11.41 -13.25
CA ILE A 67 16.44 -12.29 -12.23
C ILE A 67 17.78 -11.71 -11.73
N ASP A 68 18.50 -10.96 -12.56
CA ASP A 68 19.78 -10.35 -12.20
C ASP A 68 19.65 -9.32 -11.06
N PHE A 69 18.43 -8.82 -10.84
CA PHE A 69 18.13 -7.88 -9.76
C PHE A 69 17.66 -8.56 -8.46
N VAL A 70 17.49 -9.88 -8.45
CA VAL A 70 17.08 -10.63 -7.27
C VAL A 70 18.28 -10.81 -6.34
N SER A 71 18.16 -10.34 -5.11
CA SER A 71 19.17 -10.53 -4.05
C SER A 71 19.00 -11.88 -3.35
N SER A 72 17.76 -12.21 -3.01
CA SER A 72 17.41 -13.49 -2.38
C SER A 72 15.91 -13.76 -2.54
N TYR A 73 15.53 -15.02 -2.44
CA TYR A 73 14.13 -15.42 -2.36
C TYR A 73 13.95 -16.65 -1.48
N SER A 74 12.78 -16.80 -0.89
CA SER A 74 12.39 -17.96 -0.09
C SER A 74 10.88 -18.12 -0.10
N VAL A 75 10.41 -19.36 0.07
CA VAL A 75 8.99 -19.61 0.35
C VAL A 75 8.80 -19.63 1.86
N GLN A 76 7.82 -18.89 2.34
CA GLN A 76 7.48 -18.79 3.76
C GLN A 76 5.98 -18.74 3.96
N LEU A 77 5.51 -19.18 5.11
CA LEU A 77 4.10 -19.10 5.47
C LEU A 77 3.78 -17.67 5.97
N LEU A 78 2.96 -16.93 5.23
CA LEU A 78 2.48 -15.61 5.62
C LEU A 78 0.96 -15.62 5.73
N ASN A 79 0.41 -15.35 6.92
CA ASN A 79 -1.04 -15.37 7.16
C ASN A 79 -1.70 -16.67 6.65
N GLU A 80 -1.12 -17.82 6.99
CA GLU A 80 -1.59 -19.15 6.60
C GLU A 80 -1.54 -19.45 5.09
N VAL A 81 -0.84 -18.62 4.31
CA VAL A 81 -0.65 -18.81 2.86
C VAL A 81 0.83 -18.98 2.55
N ASP A 82 1.18 -20.06 1.88
CA ASP A 82 2.53 -20.24 1.34
C ASP A 82 2.82 -19.14 0.32
N THR A 83 3.90 -18.40 0.56
CA THR A 83 4.20 -17.19 -0.17
C THR A 83 5.66 -17.12 -0.53
N LEU A 84 5.96 -16.85 -1.81
CA LEU A 84 7.29 -16.54 -2.29
C LEU A 84 7.65 -15.11 -1.91
N SER A 85 8.57 -14.95 -0.98
CA SER A 85 9.16 -13.64 -0.63
C SER A 85 10.42 -13.42 -1.45
N VAL A 86 10.47 -12.32 -2.19
CA VAL A 86 11.57 -11.98 -3.09
C VAL A 86 12.15 -10.63 -2.68
N LYS A 87 13.45 -10.59 -2.40
CA LYS A 87 14.20 -9.36 -2.13
C LYS A 87 15.01 -8.96 -3.35
N PHE A 88 14.93 -7.69 -3.72
CA PHE A 88 15.62 -7.13 -4.86
C PHE A 88 16.78 -6.23 -4.43
N ASN A 89 17.85 -6.26 -5.21
CA ASN A 89 19.02 -5.41 -4.99
C ASN A 89 18.74 -3.98 -5.48
N ARG A 90 18.54 -3.08 -4.52
CA ARG A 90 18.30 -1.66 -4.78
C ARG A 90 19.44 -1.00 -5.58
N ALA A 91 20.69 -1.35 -5.25
CA ALA A 91 21.86 -0.67 -5.82
C ALA A 91 22.01 -0.96 -7.31
N THR A 92 21.67 -2.17 -7.76
CA THR A 92 21.74 -2.54 -9.19
C THR A 92 20.47 -2.15 -9.94
N LEU A 93 19.30 -2.28 -9.32
CA LEU A 93 18.01 -2.07 -9.98
C LEU A 93 17.71 -0.59 -10.28
N ILE A 94 17.91 0.31 -9.31
CA ILE A 94 17.50 1.71 -9.45
C ILE A 94 18.21 2.43 -10.60
N PRO A 95 19.54 2.28 -10.81
CA PRO A 95 20.23 2.89 -11.94
C PRO A 95 19.64 2.43 -13.30
N GLU A 96 19.39 1.13 -13.45
CA GLU A 96 18.85 0.61 -14.71
C GLU A 96 17.42 1.09 -14.99
N LEU A 97 16.54 1.12 -13.96
CA LEU A 97 15.20 1.66 -14.13
C LEU A 97 15.21 3.14 -14.53
N ARG A 98 16.13 3.93 -13.96
CA ARG A 98 16.30 5.35 -14.34
C ARG A 98 16.82 5.51 -15.76
N LYS A 99 17.78 4.69 -16.17
CA LYS A 99 18.36 4.70 -17.52
C LYS A 99 17.30 4.47 -18.60
N ILE A 100 16.35 3.58 -18.37
CA ILE A 100 15.23 3.31 -19.30
C ILE A 100 14.04 4.25 -19.09
N GLY A 101 14.18 5.27 -18.23
CA GLY A 101 13.16 6.31 -18.03
C GLY A 101 11.89 5.84 -17.34
N ILE A 102 12.02 4.93 -16.36
CA ILE A 102 10.91 4.60 -15.46
C ILE A 102 10.89 5.61 -14.32
N PRO A 103 9.79 6.35 -14.13
CA PRO A 103 9.66 7.27 -13.00
C PRO A 103 9.58 6.48 -11.71
N LEU A 104 10.37 6.89 -10.73
CA LEU A 104 10.40 6.27 -9.40
C LEU A 104 9.85 7.25 -8.38
N ILE A 105 8.88 6.81 -7.61
CA ILE A 105 8.43 7.57 -6.45
C ILE A 105 9.53 7.51 -5.38
N GLY A 106 9.77 8.60 -4.66
CA GLY A 106 10.77 8.68 -3.60
C GLY A 106 10.64 7.57 -2.55
N PHE A 107 11.72 7.27 -1.84
CA PHE A 107 11.73 6.20 -0.81
C PHE A 107 10.97 6.61 0.45
N SER A 108 10.90 7.90 0.71
CA SER A 108 10.02 8.48 1.72
C SER A 108 8.60 8.48 1.17
N ARG A 109 7.70 7.75 1.82
CA ARG A 109 6.32 7.54 1.35
C ARG A 109 5.34 8.32 2.21
N PRO A 110 4.32 8.93 1.58
CA PRO A 110 3.30 9.63 2.34
C PRO A 110 2.51 8.66 3.22
N VAL A 111 2.17 9.12 4.40
CA VAL A 111 1.14 8.50 5.24
C VAL A 111 -0.19 9.13 4.84
N ILE A 112 -1.13 8.31 4.40
CA ILE A 112 -2.47 8.74 4.00
C ILE A 112 -3.43 8.31 5.09
N LEU A 113 -3.98 9.26 5.81
CA LEU A 113 -4.98 9.02 6.85
C LEU A 113 -6.36 8.96 6.21
N PHE A 114 -7.11 7.89 6.47
CA PHE A 114 -8.46 7.71 5.98
C PHE A 114 -9.48 7.97 7.09
N LEU A 115 -10.32 8.94 6.89
CA LEU A 115 -11.50 9.15 7.73
C LEU A 115 -12.71 8.46 7.07
N ILE A 116 -13.09 7.29 7.59
CA ILE A 116 -14.14 6.44 7.02
C ILE A 116 -15.31 6.42 7.98
N LYS A 117 -16.49 6.83 7.52
CA LYS A 117 -17.75 6.68 8.23
C LYS A 117 -18.53 5.53 7.61
N VAL A 118 -18.91 4.56 8.43
CA VAL A 118 -19.68 3.38 8.03
C VAL A 118 -21.11 3.55 8.50
N ASP A 119 -22.04 3.33 7.58
CA ASP A 119 -23.48 3.28 7.83
C ASP A 119 -23.98 1.95 7.27
N THR A 120 -24.40 1.05 8.16
CA THR A 120 -24.95 -0.27 7.80
C THR A 120 -26.47 -0.26 7.76
N GLY A 121 -27.11 0.83 8.17
CA GLY A 121 -28.56 0.92 8.30
C GLY A 121 -29.13 0.20 9.53
N GLU A 122 -28.33 -0.58 10.26
CA GLU A 122 -28.76 -1.35 11.44
C GLU A 122 -28.44 -0.62 12.75
N ALA A 123 -27.43 0.22 12.73
CA ALA A 123 -26.97 1.02 13.88
C ALA A 123 -26.65 2.46 13.47
N ALA A 124 -26.42 3.32 14.45
CA ALA A 124 -25.99 4.70 14.17
C ALA A 124 -24.64 4.69 13.38
N PRO A 125 -24.52 5.52 12.32
CA PRO A 125 -23.28 5.59 11.55
C PRO A 125 -22.08 5.91 12.44
N ALA A 126 -21.02 5.12 12.32
CA ALA A 126 -19.82 5.23 13.14
C ALA A 126 -18.57 5.45 12.28
N TYR A 127 -17.60 6.18 12.82
CA TYR A 127 -16.27 6.30 12.21
C TYR A 127 -15.42 5.08 12.55
N MET A 128 -14.68 4.62 11.54
CA MET A 128 -13.68 3.57 11.74
C MET A 128 -12.45 4.12 12.45
N ASP A 129 -11.99 3.41 13.46
CA ASP A 129 -10.71 3.66 14.13
C ASP A 129 -9.89 2.37 14.26
N LEU A 130 -8.62 2.50 14.65
CA LEU A 130 -7.72 1.35 14.82
C LEU A 130 -8.14 0.44 15.98
N ASN A 131 -8.84 0.95 16.98
CA ASN A 131 -9.17 0.26 18.22
C ASN A 131 -10.51 -0.48 18.13
N ASN A 132 -11.38 -0.10 17.19
CA ASN A 132 -12.71 -0.68 17.06
C ASN A 132 -12.71 -1.83 16.04
N ARG A 133 -12.58 -3.08 16.53
CA ARG A 133 -12.48 -4.30 15.70
C ARG A 133 -13.80 -5.08 15.61
N ALA A 134 -14.91 -4.52 16.02
CA ALA A 134 -16.11 -5.29 16.33
C ALA A 134 -16.95 -5.71 15.11
N ASP A 135 -16.72 -5.17 13.91
CA ASP A 135 -17.55 -5.44 12.74
C ASP A 135 -16.76 -6.15 11.62
N SER A 136 -17.39 -7.18 11.02
CA SER A 136 -16.83 -7.92 9.87
C SER A 136 -16.51 -7.00 8.67
N LEU A 137 -17.36 -5.99 8.41
CA LEU A 137 -17.17 -5.02 7.35
C LEU A 137 -15.91 -4.16 7.60
N GLN A 138 -15.74 -3.67 8.83
CA GLN A 138 -14.56 -2.88 9.22
C GLN A 138 -13.28 -3.68 9.08
N ASN A 139 -13.30 -4.95 9.50
CA ASN A 139 -12.16 -5.85 9.34
C ASN A 139 -11.80 -6.06 7.85
N ASN A 140 -12.79 -6.28 6.99
CA ASN A 140 -12.58 -6.44 5.56
C ASN A 140 -11.98 -5.17 4.91
N ILE A 141 -12.44 -4.00 5.33
CA ILE A 141 -11.88 -2.71 4.87
C ILE A 141 -10.43 -2.57 5.32
N GLN A 142 -10.11 -2.89 6.58
CA GLN A 142 -8.73 -2.83 7.08
C GLN A 142 -7.81 -3.80 6.33
N ILE A 143 -8.26 -5.01 6.04
CA ILE A 143 -7.52 -6.00 5.24
C ILE A 143 -7.26 -5.45 3.83
N ALA A 144 -8.28 -4.89 3.17
CA ALA A 144 -8.15 -4.28 1.84
C ALA A 144 -7.19 -3.08 1.84
N MET A 145 -7.23 -2.24 2.88
CA MET A 145 -6.29 -1.13 3.05
C MET A 145 -4.86 -1.63 3.18
N ARG A 146 -4.60 -2.62 4.06
CA ARG A 146 -3.26 -3.21 4.24
C ARG A 146 -2.73 -3.82 2.94
N LYS A 147 -3.56 -4.59 2.23
CA LYS A 147 -3.20 -5.15 0.93
C LYS A 147 -2.84 -4.04 -0.07
N THR A 148 -3.68 -3.02 -0.19
CA THR A 148 -3.43 -1.89 -1.09
C THR A 148 -2.17 -1.12 -0.70
N ALA A 149 -1.93 -0.90 0.58
CA ALA A 149 -0.72 -0.23 1.09
C ALA A 149 0.54 -0.98 0.67
N LEU A 150 0.56 -2.31 0.84
CA LEU A 150 1.68 -3.16 0.45
C LEU A 150 1.91 -3.16 -1.07
N GLU A 151 0.84 -3.30 -1.86
CA GLU A 151 0.92 -3.30 -3.33
C GLU A 151 1.40 -1.96 -3.90
N ARG A 152 1.06 -0.86 -3.23
CA ARG A 152 1.39 0.50 -3.68
C ARG A 152 2.66 1.06 -3.05
N GLY A 153 3.17 0.41 -2.02
CA GLY A 153 4.29 0.91 -1.24
C GLY A 153 3.99 2.29 -0.61
N VAL A 154 2.82 2.43 -0.01
CA VAL A 154 2.38 3.62 0.73
C VAL A 154 1.87 3.21 2.10
N TYR A 155 1.74 4.17 3.01
CA TYR A 155 1.08 3.95 4.28
C TYR A 155 -0.37 4.41 4.20
N LEU A 156 -1.31 3.50 4.48
CA LEU A 156 -2.73 3.79 4.63
C LEU A 156 -3.09 3.53 6.07
N GLU A 157 -3.46 4.57 6.79
CA GLU A 157 -3.72 4.50 8.23
C GLU A 157 -5.16 4.96 8.53
N LEU A 158 -5.75 4.37 9.57
CA LEU A 158 -6.98 4.85 10.18
C LEU A 158 -6.59 5.70 11.40
N PRO A 159 -7.41 6.69 11.76
CA PRO A 159 -7.19 7.48 12.97
C PRO A 159 -7.34 6.63 14.23
N GLU A 160 -6.68 7.06 15.29
CA GLU A 160 -6.96 6.66 16.66
C GLU A 160 -7.77 7.77 17.30
N PHE A 161 -9.02 7.48 17.65
CA PHE A 161 -9.89 8.46 18.29
C PHE A 161 -9.85 8.30 19.80
N ASP A 162 -9.53 9.38 20.49
CA ASP A 162 -9.76 9.49 21.92
C ASP A 162 -11.22 9.89 22.24
N LEU A 163 -11.54 10.05 23.52
CA LEU A 163 -12.90 10.40 23.96
C LEU A 163 -13.31 11.81 23.50
N GLU A 164 -12.36 12.73 23.40
CA GLU A 164 -12.60 14.10 22.95
C GLU A 164 -12.91 14.12 21.46
N ASP A 165 -12.13 13.40 20.67
CA ASP A 165 -12.35 13.18 19.24
C ASP A 165 -13.70 12.55 18.95
N GLN A 166 -14.06 11.50 19.70
CA GLN A 166 -15.36 10.82 19.55
C GLN A 166 -16.54 11.75 19.83
N ASN A 167 -16.44 12.59 20.87
CA ASN A 167 -17.48 13.57 21.18
C ASN A 167 -17.58 14.63 20.09
N PHE A 168 -16.45 15.11 19.59
CA PHE A 168 -16.40 16.08 18.49
C PHE A 168 -17.02 15.50 17.21
N LEU A 169 -16.67 14.25 16.86
CA LEU A 169 -17.21 13.58 15.67
C LEU A 169 -18.72 13.31 15.74
N ARG A 170 -19.28 13.15 16.95
CA ARG A 170 -20.74 13.03 17.14
C ARG A 170 -21.47 14.34 16.91
N GLN A 171 -20.84 15.45 17.28
CA GLN A 171 -21.45 16.80 17.20
C GLN A 171 -21.25 17.44 15.82
N THR A 172 -20.23 17.06 15.10
CA THR A 172 -19.80 17.71 13.86
C THR A 172 -19.84 16.75 12.69
N ASN A 173 -20.44 17.18 11.56
CA ASN A 173 -20.35 16.39 10.33
C ASN A 173 -19.04 16.70 9.60
N ILE A 174 -17.97 16.09 10.05
CA ILE A 174 -16.60 16.36 9.61
C ILE A 174 -16.38 16.07 8.12
N LEU A 175 -17.22 15.22 7.50
CA LEU A 175 -17.13 14.95 6.06
C LEU A 175 -17.44 16.20 5.22
N PHE A 176 -18.17 17.17 5.78
CA PHE A 176 -18.44 18.44 5.11
C PHE A 176 -17.49 19.57 5.54
N SER A 177 -16.79 19.42 6.65
CA SER A 177 -15.87 20.43 7.19
C SER A 177 -14.61 19.80 7.79
N PRO A 178 -13.78 19.11 7.00
CA PRO A 178 -12.62 18.36 7.51
C PRO A 178 -11.56 19.25 8.15
N SER A 179 -11.46 20.51 7.74
CA SER A 179 -10.53 21.50 8.30
C SER A 179 -10.77 21.80 9.79
N GLN A 180 -11.96 21.48 10.30
CA GLN A 180 -12.27 21.64 11.72
C GLN A 180 -11.64 20.56 12.62
N TYR A 181 -11.33 19.39 12.04
CA TYR A 181 -10.71 18.27 12.75
C TYR A 181 -9.19 18.40 12.83
N ILE A 182 -8.59 19.13 11.89
CA ILE A 182 -7.14 19.22 11.78
C ILE A 182 -6.70 20.48 12.51
N LYS A 183 -6.08 20.26 13.65
CA LYS A 183 -5.44 21.32 14.46
C LYS A 183 -3.93 21.30 14.23
#